data_1e84bf3f9aa80db9de291b963de8b454
#
_entry.id   1e84bf3f9aa80db9de291b963de8b454
#
_cell.length_a   1.000
_cell.length_b   1.000
_cell.length_c   1.000
_cell.angle_alpha   90.00
_cell.angle_beta   90.00
_cell.angle_gamma   90.00
#
_symmetry.space_group_name_H-M   'P 1'
#
loop_
_entity.id
_entity.type
_entity.pdbx_description
1 polymer ?
#
loop_
_entity_poly.entity_id
_entity_poly.type
_entity_poly.pdbx_seq_one_letter_code
_entity_poly.pdbx_strand_id
1 'polypeptide(L)'
;TGSAFNQLDDPQSPLSVRIIYFEYDSSEIRSDYRSTIEAHALYLQQNPNTSIILEGHADERGSREYNLALGERRAKTVKQQMLLLGANSNQIRLVSYGEERPASDGHDDASWQQNRRVEILY
;
A
#
# COMPACT_ATOMS: atom_id res chain seq x y z
N THR A 1 -1.07 -27.81 6.51
CA THR A 1 -1.79 -28.27 7.68
C THR A 1 -3.22 -28.64 7.39
N GLY A 2 -3.72 -28.29 6.25
CA GLY A 2 -5.13 -28.45 5.95
C GLY A 2 -6.05 -27.58 6.78
N SER A 3 -5.51 -26.59 7.46
CA SER A 3 -6.31 -25.67 8.23
C SER A 3 -7.19 -24.86 7.31
N ALA A 4 -8.48 -24.72 7.68
CA ALA A 4 -9.38 -23.83 6.98
C ALA A 4 -9.09 -22.36 7.27
N PHE A 5 -8.31 -22.07 8.30
CA PHE A 5 -7.98 -20.72 8.70
C PHE A 5 -6.85 -20.16 7.84
N ASN A 6 -7.10 -18.97 7.25
CA ASN A 6 -6.09 -18.24 6.51
C ASN A 6 -5.98 -16.85 7.13
N GLN A 7 -4.78 -16.46 7.55
CA GLN A 7 -4.55 -15.15 8.14
C GLN A 7 -4.98 -14.01 7.24
N LEU A 8 -4.88 -14.19 5.93
CA LEU A 8 -5.28 -13.15 4.97
C LEU A 8 -6.78 -12.86 5.01
N ASP A 9 -7.58 -13.82 5.45
CA ASP A 9 -9.04 -13.70 5.49
C ASP A 9 -9.57 -13.34 6.88
N ASP A 10 -8.68 -13.24 7.87
CA ASP A 10 -9.07 -12.94 9.25
C ASP A 10 -9.21 -11.43 9.45
N PRO A 11 -10.45 -10.93 9.71
CA PRO A 11 -10.64 -9.49 9.91
C PRO A 11 -9.98 -8.97 11.20
N GLN A 12 -9.58 -9.85 12.11
CA GLN A 12 -8.89 -9.47 13.34
C GLN A 12 -7.37 -9.42 13.16
N SER A 13 -6.86 -9.93 12.06
CA SER A 13 -5.42 -9.92 11.79
C SER A 13 -4.94 -8.53 11.39
N PRO A 14 -3.71 -8.13 11.77
CA PRO A 14 -3.09 -6.91 11.21
C PRO A 14 -3.01 -6.93 9.68
N LEU A 15 -3.05 -8.12 9.07
CA LEU A 15 -3.04 -8.28 7.61
C LEU A 15 -4.35 -7.84 6.96
N SER A 16 -5.40 -7.59 7.74
CA SER A 16 -6.66 -7.07 7.23
C SER A 16 -6.55 -5.59 6.82
N VAL A 17 -5.57 -4.87 7.34
CA VAL A 17 -5.33 -3.47 6.97
C VAL A 17 -4.44 -3.48 5.73
N ARG A 18 -5.02 -3.11 4.60
CA ARG A 18 -4.37 -3.19 3.29
C ARG A 18 -4.33 -1.87 2.54
N ILE A 19 -4.65 -0.78 3.22
CA ILE A 19 -4.59 0.57 2.65
C ILE A 19 -3.77 1.44 3.58
N ILE A 20 -2.77 2.10 3.01
CA ILE A 20 -1.89 3.01 3.73
C ILE A 20 -2.11 4.40 3.14
N TYR A 21 -2.55 5.34 3.98
CA TYR A 21 -2.85 6.70 3.56
C TYR A 21 -1.65 7.62 3.77
N PHE A 22 -1.57 8.64 2.93
CA PHE A 22 -0.45 9.60 2.93
C PHE A 22 -0.96 11.01 3.07
N GLU A 23 -0.11 11.87 3.62
CA GLU A 23 -0.35 13.29 3.67
C GLU A 23 -0.24 13.90 2.27
N TYR A 24 -0.77 15.12 2.12
CA TYR A 24 -0.70 15.84 0.87
C TYR A 24 0.75 16.00 0.40
N ASP A 25 0.97 15.71 -0.87
CA ASP A 25 2.27 15.87 -1.53
C ASP A 25 3.42 15.16 -0.80
N SER A 26 3.12 14.08 -0.10
CA SER A 26 4.11 13.33 0.67
C SER A 26 4.11 11.86 0.27
N SER A 27 5.29 11.26 0.26
CA SER A 27 5.49 9.82 0.15
C SER A 27 6.08 9.23 1.42
N GLU A 28 6.04 9.98 2.53
CA GLU A 28 6.52 9.53 3.82
C GLU A 28 5.48 8.67 4.51
N ILE A 29 5.89 7.50 5.02
CA ILE A 29 5.00 6.59 5.74
C ILE A 29 4.79 7.12 7.15
N ARG A 30 3.51 7.25 7.52
CA ARG A 30 3.14 7.68 8.88
C ARG A 30 3.49 6.58 9.87
N SER A 31 3.92 6.99 11.07
CA SER A 31 4.38 6.05 12.08
C SER A 31 3.31 5.06 12.55
N ASP A 32 2.04 5.44 12.48
CA ASP A 32 0.93 4.56 12.87
C ASP A 32 0.74 3.37 11.92
N TYR A 33 1.37 3.38 10.73
CA TYR A 33 1.35 2.22 9.83
C TYR A 33 2.52 1.27 10.00
N ARG A 34 3.45 1.55 10.90
CA ARG A 34 4.65 0.72 11.05
C ARG A 34 4.30 -0.73 11.36
N SER A 35 3.43 -0.97 12.32
CA SER A 35 3.04 -2.33 12.70
C SER A 35 2.32 -3.06 11.57
N THR A 36 1.52 -2.34 10.78
CA THR A 36 0.84 -2.90 9.62
C THR A 36 1.85 -3.39 8.58
N ILE A 37 2.83 -2.55 8.26
CA ILE A 37 3.86 -2.90 7.27
C ILE A 37 4.72 -4.05 7.78
N GLU A 38 5.07 -4.06 9.07
CA GLU A 38 5.81 -5.17 9.67
C GLU A 38 5.06 -6.49 9.53
N ALA A 39 3.75 -6.47 9.77
CA ALA A 39 2.93 -7.67 9.66
C ALA A 39 2.92 -8.23 8.24
N HIS A 40 2.76 -7.37 7.23
CA HIS A 40 2.79 -7.80 5.84
C HIS A 40 4.17 -8.29 5.42
N ALA A 41 5.24 -7.62 5.84
CA ALA A 41 6.59 -8.06 5.54
C ALA A 41 6.89 -9.44 6.15
N LEU A 42 6.48 -9.64 7.40
CA LEU A 42 6.67 -10.92 8.07
C LEU A 42 5.88 -12.05 7.37
N TYR A 43 4.64 -11.74 6.97
CA TYR A 43 3.83 -12.72 6.25
C TYR A 43 4.51 -13.15 4.94
N LEU A 44 5.05 -12.19 4.17
CA LEU A 44 5.76 -12.50 2.93
C LEU A 44 7.02 -13.30 3.21
N GLN A 45 7.76 -12.96 4.26
CA GLN A 45 8.97 -13.70 4.63
C GLN A 45 8.65 -15.16 4.97
N GLN A 46 7.55 -15.39 5.67
CA GLN A 46 7.11 -16.73 6.06
C GLN A 46 6.42 -17.50 4.94
N ASN A 47 6.01 -16.82 3.87
CA ASN A 47 5.29 -17.40 2.76
C ASN A 47 5.96 -16.99 1.45
N PRO A 48 7.14 -17.58 1.13
CA PRO A 48 7.97 -17.13 0.01
C PRO A 48 7.32 -17.29 -1.36
N ASN A 49 6.28 -18.09 -1.47
CA ASN A 49 5.55 -18.26 -2.75
C ASN A 49 4.41 -17.25 -2.92
N THR A 50 4.17 -16.42 -1.91
CA THR A 50 3.15 -15.39 -1.99
C THR A 50 3.73 -14.11 -2.59
N SER A 51 2.99 -13.48 -3.50
CA SER A 51 3.36 -12.20 -4.11
C SER A 51 2.27 -11.18 -3.86
N ILE A 52 2.66 -9.92 -3.82
CA ILE A 52 1.72 -8.80 -3.69
C ILE A 52 1.99 -7.75 -4.75
N ILE A 53 0.97 -6.92 -4.98
CA ILE A 53 1.09 -5.71 -5.78
C ILE A 53 0.83 -4.54 -4.86
N LEU A 54 1.71 -3.55 -4.90
CA LEU A 54 1.50 -2.28 -4.21
C LEU A 54 1.06 -1.25 -5.24
N GLU A 55 -0.19 -0.81 -5.13
CA GLU A 55 -0.75 0.20 -6.04
C GLU A 55 -0.67 1.57 -5.38
N GLY A 56 0.07 2.46 -6.01
CA GLY A 56 0.21 3.84 -5.54
C GLY A 56 -0.79 4.76 -6.21
N HIS A 57 -1.36 5.67 -5.41
CA HIS A 57 -2.38 6.60 -5.83
C HIS A 57 -2.12 7.99 -5.28
N ALA A 58 -2.66 8.99 -5.98
CA ALA A 58 -2.62 10.39 -5.57
C ALA A 58 -4.02 10.99 -5.69
N ASP A 59 -4.25 12.13 -5.03
CA ASP A 59 -5.47 12.88 -5.28
C ASP A 59 -5.35 13.65 -6.61
N GLU A 60 -6.44 14.26 -7.04
CA GLU A 60 -6.54 14.88 -8.37
C GLU A 60 -5.77 16.20 -8.53
N ARG A 61 -5.24 16.75 -7.44
CA ARG A 61 -4.56 18.04 -7.49
C ARG A 61 -3.16 17.89 -8.08
N GLY A 62 -2.82 18.74 -9.03
CA GLY A 62 -1.54 18.72 -9.71
C GLY A 62 -1.64 18.10 -11.10
N SER A 63 -0.52 17.97 -11.79
CA SER A 63 -0.50 17.39 -13.12
C SER A 63 -0.62 15.88 -13.06
N ARG A 64 -1.12 15.30 -14.15
CA ARG A 64 -1.26 13.85 -14.27
C ARG A 64 0.08 13.14 -14.13
N GLU A 65 1.11 13.67 -14.77
CA GLU A 65 2.46 13.10 -14.74
C GLU A 65 3.05 13.16 -13.34
N TYR A 66 2.86 14.29 -12.66
CA TYR A 66 3.33 14.44 -11.29
C TYR A 66 2.66 13.42 -10.37
N ASN A 67 1.35 13.24 -10.54
CA ASN A 67 0.58 12.33 -9.68
C ASN A 67 0.91 10.86 -9.95
N LEU A 68 1.21 10.49 -11.20
CA LEU A 68 1.72 9.15 -11.48
C LEU A 68 3.04 8.90 -10.78
N ALA A 69 3.95 9.87 -10.82
CA ALA A 69 5.24 9.76 -10.16
C ALA A 69 5.09 9.72 -8.64
N LEU A 70 4.17 10.52 -8.09
CA LEU A 70 3.92 10.53 -6.65
C LEU A 70 3.37 9.19 -6.17
N GLY A 71 2.41 8.62 -6.91
CA GLY A 71 1.88 7.29 -6.59
C GLY A 71 2.96 6.23 -6.61
N GLU A 72 3.86 6.30 -7.60
CA GLU A 72 4.99 5.37 -7.68
C GLU A 72 5.93 5.53 -6.48
N ARG A 73 6.26 6.78 -6.11
CA ARG A 73 7.13 7.02 -4.95
C ARG A 73 6.50 6.48 -3.67
N ARG A 74 5.18 6.63 -3.50
CA ARG A 74 4.47 6.09 -2.33
C ARG A 74 4.56 4.57 -2.27
N ALA A 75 4.27 3.90 -3.38
CA ALA A 75 4.38 2.45 -3.45
C ALA A 75 5.81 1.98 -3.22
N LYS A 76 6.77 2.68 -3.79
CA LYS A 76 8.20 2.36 -3.64
C LYS A 76 8.67 2.50 -2.19
N THR A 77 8.19 3.53 -1.48
CA THR A 77 8.55 3.73 -0.08
C THR A 77 8.03 2.56 0.77
N VAL A 78 6.80 2.11 0.51
CA VAL A 78 6.25 0.96 1.23
C VAL A 78 7.06 -0.30 0.92
N LYS A 79 7.39 -0.54 -0.34
CA LYS A 79 8.22 -1.69 -0.73
C LYS A 79 9.56 -1.66 -0.03
N GLN A 80 10.25 -0.52 -0.04
CA GLN A 80 11.55 -0.37 0.60
C GLN A 80 11.48 -0.71 2.08
N GLN A 81 10.44 -0.27 2.75
CA GLN A 81 10.24 -0.58 4.17
C GLN A 81 10.04 -2.08 4.38
N MET A 82 9.25 -2.73 3.52
CA MET A 82 9.04 -4.17 3.61
C MET A 82 10.33 -4.96 3.38
N LEU A 83 11.18 -4.51 2.44
CA LEU A 83 12.46 -5.16 2.19
C LEU A 83 13.39 -5.05 3.40
N LEU A 84 13.41 -3.89 4.05
CA LEU A 84 14.19 -3.72 5.28
C LEU A 84 13.72 -4.63 6.40
N LEU A 85 12.45 -5.01 6.38
CA LEU A 85 11.85 -5.88 7.39
C LEU A 85 11.88 -7.36 7.01
N GLY A 86 12.56 -7.71 5.92
CA GLY A 86 12.83 -9.10 5.58
C GLY A 86 12.03 -9.69 4.43
N ALA A 87 11.15 -8.92 3.79
CA ALA A 87 10.46 -9.39 2.59
C ALA A 87 11.43 -9.46 1.42
N ASN A 88 11.13 -10.32 0.44
CA ASN A 88 11.96 -10.49 -0.74
C ASN A 88 11.42 -9.61 -1.88
N SER A 89 12.32 -8.95 -2.59
CA SER A 89 11.95 -8.07 -3.70
C SER A 89 11.10 -8.77 -4.76
N ASN A 90 11.34 -10.05 -4.99
CA ASN A 90 10.58 -10.85 -5.97
C ASN A 90 9.11 -10.97 -5.64
N GLN A 91 8.74 -10.76 -4.40
CA GLN A 91 7.37 -10.91 -3.93
C GLN A 91 6.54 -9.64 -4.10
N ILE A 92 7.17 -8.53 -4.48
CA ILE A 92 6.52 -7.21 -4.44
C ILE A 92 6.64 -6.52 -5.78
N ARG A 93 5.50 -6.32 -6.46
CA ARG A 93 5.39 -5.50 -7.67
C ARG A 93 4.83 -4.15 -7.35
N LEU A 94 5.27 -3.14 -8.10
CA LEU A 94 4.79 -1.77 -7.96
C LEU A 94 3.99 -1.38 -9.18
N VAL A 95 2.85 -0.71 -8.95
CA VAL A 95 2.05 -0.09 -10.00
C VAL A 95 1.61 1.26 -9.48
N SER A 96 1.61 2.28 -10.33
CA SER A 96 1.02 3.56 -9.99
C SER A 96 -0.09 3.89 -10.98
N TYR A 97 -1.22 4.30 -10.44
CA TYR A 97 -2.33 4.84 -11.22
C TYR A 97 -2.46 6.35 -11.07
N GLY A 98 -1.64 6.95 -10.19
CA GLY A 98 -1.74 8.39 -9.91
C GLY A 98 -3.15 8.75 -9.49
N GLU A 99 -3.77 9.69 -10.17
CA GLU A 99 -5.13 10.15 -9.88
C GLU A 99 -6.22 9.40 -10.64
N GLU A 100 -5.86 8.41 -11.48
CA GLU A 100 -6.79 7.81 -12.44
C GLU A 100 -7.77 6.82 -11.85
N ARG A 101 -7.51 6.31 -10.63
CA ARG A 101 -8.40 5.37 -9.95
C ARG A 101 -8.76 5.86 -8.57
N PRO A 102 -9.57 6.91 -8.46
CA PRO A 102 -9.92 7.44 -7.15
C PRO A 102 -10.76 6.46 -6.35
N ALA A 103 -10.52 6.41 -5.04
CA ALA A 103 -11.38 5.68 -4.11
C ALA A 103 -12.65 6.47 -3.83
N SER A 104 -12.57 7.80 -3.93
CA SER A 104 -13.71 8.70 -3.79
C SER A 104 -13.71 9.69 -4.94
N ASP A 105 -14.86 9.88 -5.58
CA ASP A 105 -14.99 10.73 -6.75
C ASP A 105 -15.25 12.21 -6.40
N GLY A 106 -15.33 12.55 -5.12
CA GLY A 106 -15.55 13.92 -4.69
C GLY A 106 -14.34 14.83 -4.92
N HIS A 107 -14.56 16.13 -4.81
CA HIS A 107 -13.55 17.15 -5.06
C HIS A 107 -13.30 18.00 -3.82
N ASP A 108 -13.38 17.37 -2.66
CA ASP A 108 -13.16 18.03 -1.37
C ASP A 108 -12.04 17.32 -0.60
N ASP A 109 -11.66 17.90 0.53
CA ASP A 109 -10.56 17.38 1.32
C ASP A 109 -10.80 15.94 1.80
N ALA A 110 -12.04 15.61 2.16
CA ALA A 110 -12.35 14.25 2.62
C ALA A 110 -12.12 13.23 1.52
N SER A 111 -12.51 13.53 0.27
CA SER A 111 -12.28 12.66 -0.87
C SER A 111 -10.78 12.57 -1.19
N TRP A 112 -10.08 13.69 -1.18
CA TRP A 112 -8.65 13.72 -1.46
C TRP A 112 -7.86 12.88 -0.47
N GLN A 113 -8.21 12.91 0.80
CA GLN A 113 -7.57 12.08 1.82
C GLN A 113 -7.71 10.59 1.53
N GLN A 114 -8.88 10.17 1.04
CA GLN A 114 -9.11 8.78 0.68
C GLN A 114 -8.35 8.36 -0.57
N ASN A 115 -8.01 9.30 -1.43
CA ASN A 115 -7.33 9.01 -2.68
C ASN A 115 -5.80 8.94 -2.54
N ARG A 116 -5.23 9.57 -1.52
CA ARG A 116 -3.79 9.55 -1.26
C ARG A 116 -3.42 8.26 -0.53
N ARG A 117 -3.17 7.20 -1.29
CA ARG A 117 -3.01 5.89 -0.67
C ARG A 117 -2.10 4.94 -1.46
N VAL A 118 -1.67 3.90 -0.78
CA VAL A 118 -1.11 2.69 -1.38
C VAL A 118 -2.01 1.54 -0.96
N GLU A 119 -2.44 0.74 -1.93
CA GLU A 119 -3.23 -0.46 -1.67
C GLU A 119 -2.33 -1.69 -1.78
N ILE A 120 -2.47 -2.60 -0.83
CA ILE A 120 -1.72 -3.85 -0.78
C ILE A 120 -2.63 -4.96 -1.29
N LEU A 121 -2.30 -5.52 -2.45
CA LEU A 121 -3.11 -6.53 -3.12
C LEU A 121 -2.38 -7.87 -3.11
N TYR A 122 -3.00 -8.84 -2.47
CA TYR A 122 -2.50 -10.21 -2.46
C TYR A 122 -2.97 -10.98 -3.66
#